data_e789508da2a15b24ec5aaf6e3650d00f
#
_entry.id   e789508da2a15b24ec5aaf6e3650d00f
#
_cell.length_a   1.000
_cell.length_b   1.000
_cell.length_c   1.000
_cell.angle_alpha   90.00
_cell.angle_beta   90.00
_cell.angle_gamma   90.00
#
_symmetry.space_group_name_H-M   'P 1'
#
loop_
_entity.id
_entity.type
_entity.pdbx_description
1 polymer ?
#
loop_
_entity_poly.entity_id
_entity_poly.type
_entity_poly.pdbx_seq_one_letter_code
_entity_poly.pdbx_strand_id
1 'polypeptide(L)'
;MKFQPMLRDTKGSLIIVSSTAAYHSTIGNPAYNAAKTGAVGLTRTLGEAWAEDGIRVNGIAPGLVDTKMTKATTANPKRLEGALERIPLKRLGTPADMAGAALFLASPLASYIVGQTIVVDGGLIL
;
A
#
# COMPACT_ATOMS: atom_id res chain seq x y z
N MET A 1 -13.98 -4.62 -15.83
CA MET A 1 -14.42 -4.02 -14.55
C MET A 1 -15.30 -2.81 -14.85
N LYS A 2 -16.31 -2.53 -14.01
CA LYS A 2 -17.31 -1.48 -14.31
C LYS A 2 -16.74 -0.06 -14.42
N PHE A 3 -15.64 0.25 -13.74
CA PHE A 3 -15.01 1.59 -13.75
C PHE A 3 -13.86 1.75 -14.75
N GLN A 4 -13.43 0.68 -15.44
CA GLN A 4 -12.37 0.79 -16.45
C GLN A 4 -12.70 1.77 -17.59
N PRO A 5 -13.91 1.78 -18.17
CA PRO A 5 -14.24 2.74 -19.24
C PRO A 5 -14.09 4.20 -18.78
N MET A 6 -14.54 4.52 -17.57
CA MET A 6 -14.41 5.86 -17.00
C MET A 6 -12.93 6.25 -16.79
N LEU A 7 -12.11 5.32 -16.30
CA LEU A 7 -10.67 5.55 -16.14
C LEU A 7 -9.98 5.75 -17.49
N ARG A 8 -10.35 4.97 -18.50
CA ARG A 8 -9.82 5.13 -19.86
C ARG A 8 -10.16 6.50 -20.46
N ASP A 9 -11.41 6.92 -20.33
CA ASP A 9 -11.88 8.21 -20.90
C ASP A 9 -11.18 9.40 -20.24
N THR A 10 -10.80 9.28 -18.97
CA THR A 10 -10.10 10.33 -18.21
C THR A 10 -8.59 10.17 -18.15
N LYS A 11 -8.01 9.10 -18.74
CA LYS A 11 -6.60 8.73 -18.54
C LYS A 11 -6.24 8.63 -17.04
N GLY A 12 -7.14 8.01 -16.28
CA GLY A 12 -7.14 8.02 -14.83
C GLY A 12 -6.09 7.14 -14.19
N SER A 13 -6.10 7.15 -12.85
CA SER A 13 -5.19 6.36 -12.02
C SER A 13 -5.98 5.50 -11.03
N LEU A 14 -5.57 4.24 -10.85
CA LEU A 14 -6.09 3.33 -9.83
C LEU A 14 -5.00 3.06 -8.81
N ILE A 15 -5.30 3.28 -7.52
CA ILE A 15 -4.38 2.98 -6.43
C ILE A 15 -4.94 1.81 -5.62
N ILE A 16 -4.18 0.73 -5.53
CA ILE A 16 -4.53 -0.47 -4.77
C ILE A 16 -3.78 -0.47 -3.43
N VAL A 17 -4.51 -0.58 -2.33
CA VAL A 17 -3.90 -0.60 -0.99
C VAL A 17 -3.62 -2.04 -0.56
N SER A 18 -2.34 -2.40 -0.57
CA SER A 18 -1.81 -3.66 -0.05
C SER A 18 -1.39 -3.51 1.42
N SER A 19 -0.29 -4.09 1.82
CA SER A 19 0.34 -4.02 3.15
C SER A 19 1.77 -4.54 3.06
N THR A 20 2.65 -4.17 3.99
CA THR A 20 3.93 -4.84 4.19
C THR A 20 3.78 -6.34 4.44
N ALA A 21 2.64 -6.80 4.95
CA ALA A 21 2.31 -8.22 5.06
C ALA A 21 2.40 -9.01 3.73
N ALA A 22 2.38 -8.33 2.58
CA ALA A 22 2.60 -8.97 1.28
C ALA A 22 4.07 -9.35 1.01
N TYR A 23 5.00 -8.86 1.82
CA TYR A 23 6.45 -8.97 1.59
C TYR A 23 7.19 -9.77 2.66
N HIS A 24 6.49 -10.20 3.70
CA HIS A 24 7.05 -11.06 4.76
C HIS A 24 5.99 -12.02 5.29
N SER A 25 6.41 -13.04 6.02
CA SER A 25 5.48 -13.99 6.64
C SER A 25 4.64 -13.33 7.73
N THR A 26 3.35 -13.65 7.74
CA THR A 26 2.39 -13.17 8.75
C THR A 26 1.73 -14.40 9.42
N ILE A 27 2.46 -15.02 10.34
CA ILE A 27 2.08 -16.30 10.95
C ILE A 27 0.69 -16.21 11.62
N GLY A 28 0.39 -15.11 12.27
CA GLY A 28 -0.88 -14.93 13.00
C GLY A 28 -2.11 -14.70 12.09
N ASN A 29 -1.92 -14.41 10.78
CA ASN A 29 -3.02 -14.15 9.86
C ASN A 29 -2.65 -14.50 8.40
N PRO A 30 -2.60 -15.79 8.05
CA PRO A 30 -2.20 -16.22 6.71
C PRO A 30 -3.19 -15.78 5.62
N ALA A 31 -4.48 -15.70 5.93
CA ALA A 31 -5.49 -15.23 4.97
C ALA A 31 -5.29 -13.75 4.61
N TYR A 32 -4.95 -12.92 5.57
CA TYR A 32 -4.60 -11.51 5.32
C TYR A 32 -3.34 -11.38 4.47
N ASN A 33 -2.29 -12.17 4.79
CA ASN A 33 -1.07 -12.23 3.99
C ASN A 33 -1.37 -12.59 2.53
N ALA A 34 -2.13 -13.67 2.30
CA ALA A 34 -2.51 -14.12 0.96
C ALA A 34 -3.30 -13.04 0.20
N ALA A 35 -4.28 -12.38 0.86
CA ALA A 35 -5.08 -11.32 0.26
C ALA A 35 -4.21 -10.11 -0.14
N LYS A 36 -3.27 -9.69 0.73
CA LYS A 36 -2.41 -8.54 0.47
C LYS A 36 -1.32 -8.83 -0.55
N THR A 37 -0.81 -10.06 -0.60
CA THR A 37 0.07 -10.55 -1.68
C THR A 37 -0.67 -10.58 -3.02
N GLY A 38 -1.90 -11.06 -3.03
CA GLY A 38 -2.77 -11.02 -4.21
C GLY A 38 -3.02 -9.60 -4.73
N ALA A 39 -3.16 -8.62 -3.84
CA ALA A 39 -3.31 -7.21 -4.20
C ALA A 39 -2.08 -6.67 -4.95
N VAL A 40 -0.87 -7.09 -4.58
CA VAL A 40 0.36 -6.74 -5.31
C VAL A 40 0.38 -7.38 -6.70
N GLY A 41 0.00 -8.66 -6.80
CA GLY A 41 -0.15 -9.35 -8.07
C GLY A 41 -1.18 -8.68 -8.99
N LEU A 42 -2.33 -8.31 -8.42
CA LEU A 42 -3.39 -7.60 -9.14
C LEU A 42 -2.92 -6.23 -9.66
N THR A 43 -2.15 -5.49 -8.86
CA THR A 43 -1.57 -4.20 -9.25
C THR A 43 -0.71 -4.33 -10.51
N ARG A 44 0.15 -5.35 -10.58
CA ARG A 44 1.00 -5.63 -11.74
C ARG A 44 0.17 -5.99 -12.96
N THR A 45 -0.74 -6.95 -12.81
CA THR A 45 -1.57 -7.47 -13.90
C THR A 45 -2.45 -6.38 -14.52
N LEU A 46 -3.15 -5.61 -13.70
CA LEU A 46 -3.98 -4.52 -14.19
C LEU A 46 -3.13 -3.36 -14.75
N GLY A 47 -1.97 -3.10 -14.15
CA GLY A 47 -1.03 -2.11 -14.67
C GLY A 47 -0.63 -2.42 -16.11
N GLU A 48 -0.19 -3.63 -16.37
CA GLU A 48 0.15 -4.08 -17.72
C GLU A 48 -1.06 -4.06 -18.65
N ALA A 49 -2.18 -4.65 -18.22
CA ALA A 49 -3.37 -4.83 -19.07
C ALA A 49 -4.03 -3.50 -19.49
N TRP A 50 -3.89 -2.43 -18.68
CA TRP A 50 -4.59 -1.16 -18.93
C TRP A 50 -3.67 -0.01 -19.34
N ALA A 51 -2.36 -0.24 -19.43
CA ALA A 51 -1.39 0.77 -19.80
C ALA A 51 -1.64 1.37 -21.19
N GLU A 52 -2.00 0.55 -22.18
CA GLU A 52 -2.32 1.01 -23.54
C GLU A 52 -3.56 1.90 -23.58
N ASP A 53 -4.51 1.70 -22.66
CA ASP A 53 -5.67 2.57 -22.47
C ASP A 53 -5.30 3.93 -21.83
N GLY A 54 -4.05 4.13 -21.43
CA GLY A 54 -3.57 5.30 -20.73
C GLY A 54 -3.92 5.31 -19.23
N ILE A 55 -4.38 4.19 -18.68
CA ILE A 55 -4.69 4.03 -17.26
C ILE A 55 -3.43 3.59 -16.50
N ARG A 56 -3.09 4.29 -15.44
CA ARG A 56 -2.00 3.86 -14.55
C ARG A 56 -2.57 3.13 -13.34
N VAL A 57 -2.12 1.90 -13.10
CA VAL A 57 -2.48 1.13 -11.91
C VAL A 57 -1.22 0.94 -11.09
N ASN A 58 -1.26 1.42 -9.85
CA ASN A 58 -0.16 1.31 -8.90
C ASN A 58 -0.71 0.96 -7.50
N GLY A 59 0.16 0.70 -6.57
CA GLY A 59 -0.21 0.34 -5.20
C GLY A 59 0.59 1.08 -4.15
N ILE A 60 0.07 1.08 -2.93
CA ILE A 60 0.83 1.37 -1.72
C ILE A 60 0.76 0.17 -0.78
N ALA A 61 1.85 -0.09 -0.08
CA ALA A 61 1.95 -1.12 0.96
C ALA A 61 2.28 -0.47 2.31
N PRO A 62 1.26 -0.07 3.09
CA PRO A 62 1.46 0.49 4.41
C PRO A 62 2.13 -0.49 5.37
N GLY A 63 3.01 0.03 6.24
CA GLY A 63 3.47 -0.66 7.42
C GLY A 63 2.50 -0.50 8.59
N LEU A 64 3.04 -0.28 9.80
CA LEU A 64 2.22 -0.06 10.99
C LEU A 64 1.78 1.40 11.08
N VAL A 65 0.49 1.65 10.86
CA VAL A 65 -0.12 2.99 10.84
C VAL A 65 -1.05 3.12 12.04
N ASP A 66 -1.03 4.27 12.71
CA ASP A 66 -1.95 4.55 13.83
C ASP A 66 -3.37 4.75 13.30
N THR A 67 -4.19 3.73 13.45
CA THR A 67 -5.59 3.66 13.02
C THR A 67 -6.42 2.87 14.02
N LYS A 68 -7.72 2.85 13.83
CA LYS A 68 -8.61 2.00 14.66
C LYS A 68 -8.23 0.51 14.59
N MET A 69 -7.73 0.02 13.45
CA MET A 69 -7.31 -1.37 13.27
C MET A 69 -6.10 -1.74 14.12
N THR A 70 -5.18 -0.80 14.35
CA THR A 70 -3.93 -1.03 15.10
C THR A 70 -4.06 -0.73 16.61
N LYS A 71 -5.24 -0.32 17.09
CA LYS A 71 -5.48 0.00 18.50
C LYS A 71 -5.11 -1.13 19.47
N ALA A 72 -5.30 -2.39 19.08
CA ALA A 72 -4.88 -3.54 19.90
C ALA A 72 -3.36 -3.55 20.19
N THR A 73 -2.56 -3.00 19.27
CA THR A 73 -1.11 -2.86 19.43
C THR A 73 -0.77 -1.55 20.13
N THR A 74 -1.36 -0.43 19.70
CA THR A 74 -0.99 0.90 20.17
C THR A 74 -1.48 1.22 21.59
N ALA A 75 -2.58 0.59 22.02
CA ALA A 75 -3.11 0.74 23.39
C ALA A 75 -2.31 -0.04 24.44
N ASN A 76 -1.43 -0.98 24.04
CA ASN A 76 -0.57 -1.73 24.95
C ASN A 76 0.85 -1.15 24.89
N PRO A 77 1.39 -0.52 25.97
CA PRO A 77 2.70 0.13 25.96
C PRO A 77 3.85 -0.81 25.53
N LYS A 78 3.87 -2.06 26.00
CA LYS A 78 4.93 -3.02 25.65
C LYS A 78 4.89 -3.42 24.18
N ARG A 79 3.67 -3.61 23.63
CA ARG A 79 3.51 -3.93 22.20
C ARG A 79 3.89 -2.75 21.32
N LEU A 80 3.53 -1.55 21.74
CA LEU A 80 3.89 -0.32 21.05
C LEU A 80 5.42 -0.12 21.06
N GLU A 81 6.07 -0.27 22.21
CA GLU A 81 7.52 -0.16 22.34
C GLU A 81 8.22 -1.16 21.42
N GLY A 82 7.87 -2.44 21.47
CA GLY A 82 8.43 -3.47 20.58
C GLY A 82 8.18 -3.22 19.09
N ALA A 83 7.05 -2.60 18.74
CA ALA A 83 6.79 -2.17 17.37
C ALA A 83 7.71 -1.02 16.95
N LEU A 84 7.88 -0.01 17.81
CA LEU A 84 8.74 1.14 17.56
C LEU A 84 10.22 0.77 17.48
N GLU A 85 10.67 -0.21 18.24
CA GLU A 85 12.04 -0.74 18.14
C GLU A 85 12.36 -1.27 16.75
N ARG A 86 11.39 -1.93 16.12
CA ARG A 86 11.51 -2.52 14.77
C ARG A 86 11.42 -1.51 13.63
N ILE A 87 10.82 -0.35 13.86
CA ILE A 87 10.67 0.70 12.84
C ILE A 87 11.88 1.64 12.90
N PRO A 88 12.72 1.71 11.86
CA PRO A 88 13.88 2.62 11.84
C PRO A 88 13.55 4.09 12.11
N LEU A 89 12.43 4.60 11.59
CA LEU A 89 11.96 5.97 11.87
C LEU A 89 11.43 6.19 13.29
N LYS A 90 11.37 5.13 14.14
CA LYS A 90 10.98 5.20 15.57
C LYS A 90 9.62 5.85 15.82
N ARG A 91 8.72 5.81 14.86
CA ARG A 91 7.34 6.25 14.99
C ARG A 91 6.40 5.37 14.15
N LEU A 92 5.14 5.36 14.52
CA LEU A 92 4.08 4.82 13.67
C LEU A 92 3.88 5.73 12.44
N GLY A 93 3.43 5.13 11.36
CA GLY A 93 2.88 5.89 10.25
C GLY A 93 1.57 6.58 10.64
N THR A 94 1.22 7.63 9.94
CA THR A 94 -0.07 8.31 10.03
C THR A 94 -0.86 8.13 8.75
N PRO A 95 -2.18 8.34 8.74
CA PRO A 95 -2.95 8.40 7.50
C PRO A 95 -2.40 9.41 6.49
N ALA A 96 -1.82 10.51 6.95
CA ALA A 96 -1.20 11.53 6.10
C ALA A 96 0.05 11.00 5.38
N ASP A 97 0.86 10.16 6.03
CA ASP A 97 2.00 9.50 5.37
C ASP A 97 1.54 8.64 4.20
N MET A 98 0.42 7.93 4.36
CA MET A 98 -0.18 7.10 3.30
C MET A 98 -0.77 7.96 2.18
N ALA A 99 -1.47 9.04 2.54
CA ALA A 99 -2.08 9.96 1.59
C ALA A 99 -1.05 10.62 0.68
N GLY A 100 0.13 10.97 1.20
CA GLY A 100 1.23 11.54 0.41
C GLY A 100 1.69 10.62 -0.72
N ALA A 101 1.91 9.35 -0.44
CA ALA A 101 2.29 8.36 -1.45
C ALA A 101 1.17 8.12 -2.48
N ALA A 102 -0.09 8.01 -2.02
CA ALA A 102 -1.23 7.85 -2.90
C ALA A 102 -1.43 9.07 -3.81
N LEU A 103 -1.30 10.28 -3.28
CA LEU A 103 -1.40 11.52 -4.04
C LEU A 103 -0.30 11.62 -5.11
N PHE A 104 0.94 11.29 -4.77
CA PHE A 104 2.04 11.22 -5.73
C PHE A 104 1.71 10.26 -6.88
N LEU A 105 1.30 9.02 -6.57
CA LEU A 105 0.95 8.03 -7.59
C LEU A 105 -0.26 8.43 -8.44
N ALA A 106 -1.22 9.16 -7.87
CA ALA A 106 -2.38 9.66 -8.60
C ALA A 106 -2.05 10.88 -9.48
N SER A 107 -0.98 11.60 -9.19
CA SER A 107 -0.60 12.84 -9.87
C SER A 107 0.16 12.60 -11.18
N PRO A 108 0.29 13.62 -12.05
CA PRO A 108 1.13 13.58 -13.25
C PRO A 108 2.63 13.33 -12.97
N LEU A 109 3.10 13.57 -11.74
CA LEU A 109 4.49 13.29 -11.33
C LEU A 109 4.84 11.80 -11.44
N ALA A 110 3.85 10.92 -11.36
CA ALA A 110 3.99 9.48 -11.54
C ALA A 110 3.61 9.00 -12.96
N SER A 111 3.72 9.86 -13.97
CA SER A 111 3.26 9.57 -15.34
C SER A 111 3.94 8.37 -16.01
N TYR A 112 5.14 7.99 -15.56
CA TYR A 112 5.90 6.85 -16.09
C TYR A 112 5.96 5.67 -15.10
N ILE A 113 5.11 5.67 -14.08
CA ILE A 113 5.03 4.61 -13.06
C ILE A 113 3.75 3.79 -13.27
N VAL A 114 3.93 2.50 -13.57
CA VAL A 114 2.84 1.54 -13.83
C VAL A 114 3.17 0.21 -13.18
N GLY A 115 2.19 -0.41 -12.53
CA GLY A 115 2.30 -1.74 -11.93
C GLY A 115 3.17 -1.80 -10.68
N GLN A 116 3.56 -0.66 -10.11
CA GLN A 116 4.45 -0.59 -8.96
C GLN A 116 3.68 -0.47 -7.65
N THR A 117 4.20 -1.08 -6.59
CA THR A 117 3.68 -0.91 -5.23
C THR A 117 4.76 -0.28 -4.35
N ILE A 118 4.48 0.92 -3.84
CA ILE A 118 5.40 1.64 -2.95
C ILE A 118 5.17 1.19 -1.52
N VAL A 119 6.23 0.73 -0.86
CA VAL A 119 6.21 0.43 0.58
C VAL A 119 6.31 1.74 1.36
N VAL A 120 5.39 1.94 2.32
CA VAL A 120 5.30 3.15 3.16
C VAL A 120 5.23 2.71 4.61
N ASP A 121 6.39 2.44 5.22
CA ASP A 121 6.46 1.70 6.48
C ASP A 121 7.51 2.20 7.48
N GLY A 122 8.18 3.31 7.20
CA GLY A 122 9.25 3.83 8.04
C GLY A 122 10.50 2.95 8.12
N GLY A 123 10.67 2.03 7.16
CA GLY A 123 11.79 1.08 7.08
C GLY A 123 11.54 -0.26 7.78
N LEU A 124 10.31 -0.56 8.20
CA LEU A 124 9.96 -1.75 8.99
C LEU A 124 10.42 -3.07 8.36
N ILE A 125 10.44 -3.18 7.03
CA ILE A 125 10.77 -4.42 6.31
C ILE A 125 12.12 -4.36 5.57
N LEU A 126 13.00 -3.44 5.93
CA LEU A 126 14.37 -3.39 5.42
C LEU A 126 15.21 -4.55 5.95
#